data_52d487502b04225c671a8a0b48f51583
#
_entry.id   52d487502b04225c671a8a0b48f51583
#
_cell.length_a   1.000
_cell.length_b   1.000
_cell.length_c   1.000
_cell.angle_alpha   90.00
_cell.angle_beta   90.00
_cell.angle_gamma   90.00
#
_symmetry.space_group_name_H-M   'P 1'
#
loop_
_entity.id
_entity.type
_entity.pdbx_description
1 polymer ?
#
loop_
_entity_poly.entity_id
_entity_poly.type
_entity_poly.pdbx_seq_one_letter_code
_entity_poly.pdbx_strand_id
1 'polypeptide(L)'
;SKLSRYAATVGSDIRIIGVPKTIDNDLVLTDHTPGYGSAAKYVASTVREIAIDASVYDNKPSVTIVEIMGRHAGWLTAASVLARKFKGDNPVLIYLPEVAFSPDAFIEKVKEKLTKTSNLVVCISEGINDGNGTFVCELASDVGTDTFGHKMLTGSGKYLENLVKEKLGIKVRSVELNVCQRCSSSCLSATDLDEAAASGRFAVSAALNGETGKMINFIRKSDDPYILEFGTADVNEICNKEKAVPEEWITKDGSDIGDEFIAHAR
;
A
#
# COMPACT_ATOMS: atom_id res chain seq x y z
N SER A 1 -2.13 -21.04 12.32
CA SER A 1 -1.60 -22.42 12.19
C SER A 1 -1.20 -23.06 13.53
N LYS A 2 -0.51 -22.37 14.46
CA LYS A 2 -0.08 -22.94 15.76
C LYS A 2 -1.29 -23.42 16.59
N LEU A 3 -2.36 -22.62 16.69
CA LEU A 3 -3.55 -22.96 17.47
C LEU A 3 -4.30 -24.17 16.90
N SER A 4 -4.47 -24.24 15.57
CA SER A 4 -5.15 -25.39 14.95
C SER A 4 -4.40 -26.71 15.14
N ARG A 5 -3.05 -26.65 15.02
CA ARG A 5 -2.20 -27.81 15.31
C ARG A 5 -2.29 -28.23 16.79
N TYR A 6 -2.22 -27.26 17.70
CA TYR A 6 -2.34 -27.54 19.12
C TYR A 6 -3.70 -28.17 19.47
N ALA A 7 -4.80 -27.61 18.94
CA ALA A 7 -6.15 -28.18 19.13
C ALA A 7 -6.20 -29.65 18.69
N ALA A 8 -5.59 -29.97 17.56
CA ALA A 8 -5.53 -31.36 17.07
C ALA A 8 -4.71 -32.25 18.01
N THR A 9 -3.59 -31.78 18.57
CA THR A 9 -2.74 -32.58 19.48
C THR A 9 -3.42 -32.92 20.83
N VAL A 10 -4.33 -32.05 21.29
CA VAL A 10 -5.09 -32.26 22.55
C VAL A 10 -6.48 -32.85 22.31
N GLY A 11 -6.81 -33.24 21.06
CA GLY A 11 -8.11 -33.83 20.72
C GLY A 11 -9.29 -32.87 20.90
N SER A 12 -9.07 -31.58 20.72
CA SER A 12 -10.12 -30.54 20.84
C SER A 12 -10.96 -30.42 19.58
N ASP A 13 -12.27 -30.34 19.76
CA ASP A 13 -13.25 -30.14 18.66
C ASP A 13 -13.35 -28.69 18.18
N ILE A 14 -12.54 -27.78 18.73
CA ILE A 14 -12.54 -26.37 18.36
C ILE A 14 -12.09 -26.22 16.90
N ARG A 15 -12.91 -25.53 16.11
CA ARG A 15 -12.59 -25.14 14.73
C ARG A 15 -11.94 -23.76 14.74
N ILE A 16 -10.83 -23.63 14.01
CA ILE A 16 -10.05 -22.38 13.92
C ILE A 16 -9.99 -21.96 12.46
N ILE A 17 -10.72 -20.89 12.13
CA ILE A 17 -10.74 -20.28 10.80
C ILE A 17 -10.19 -18.86 10.91
N GLY A 18 -9.25 -18.51 10.02
CA GLY A 18 -8.75 -17.16 9.87
C GLY A 18 -9.65 -16.34 8.96
N VAL A 19 -9.87 -15.09 9.31
CA VAL A 19 -10.44 -14.08 8.39
C VAL A 19 -9.31 -13.10 8.09
N PRO A 20 -9.01 -12.79 6.81
CA PRO A 20 -7.96 -11.86 6.46
C PRO A 20 -8.23 -10.47 7.05
N LYS A 21 -7.19 -9.77 7.45
CA LYS A 21 -7.25 -8.41 7.99
C LYS A 21 -5.92 -7.72 7.72
N THR A 22 -5.91 -6.78 6.82
CA THR A 22 -4.86 -5.77 6.62
C THR A 22 -5.28 -4.82 5.51
N ILE A 23 -4.93 -3.53 5.61
CA ILE A 23 -5.10 -2.59 4.49
C ILE A 23 -3.95 -2.71 3.48
N ASP A 24 -2.86 -3.38 3.83
CA ASP A 24 -1.64 -3.46 3.01
C ASP A 24 -1.81 -4.36 1.79
N ASN A 25 -2.85 -5.19 1.76
CA ASN A 25 -3.15 -6.12 0.66
C ASN A 25 -2.01 -7.11 0.35
N ASP A 26 -1.22 -7.46 1.35
CA ASP A 26 0.01 -8.23 1.26
C ASP A 26 -0.15 -9.74 1.50
N LEU A 27 -1.37 -10.23 1.69
CA LEU A 27 -1.64 -11.66 1.89
C LEU A 27 -1.72 -12.41 0.57
N VAL A 28 -0.99 -13.52 0.45
CA VAL A 28 -1.04 -14.40 -0.71
C VAL A 28 -2.34 -15.20 -0.76
N LEU A 29 -2.68 -15.78 -1.91
CA LEU A 29 -3.85 -16.63 -2.16
C LEU A 29 -5.19 -15.94 -1.95
N THR A 30 -5.23 -14.63 -1.89
CA THR A 30 -6.46 -13.83 -1.88
C THR A 30 -6.31 -12.67 -2.87
N ASP A 31 -7.39 -12.33 -3.57
CA ASP A 31 -7.35 -11.21 -4.52
C ASP A 31 -7.04 -9.90 -3.81
N HIS A 32 -7.79 -9.62 -2.76
CA HIS A 32 -7.54 -8.48 -1.89
C HIS A 32 -7.95 -8.81 -0.45
N THR A 33 -7.74 -7.86 0.45
CA THR A 33 -8.00 -8.00 1.87
C THR A 33 -9.01 -6.96 2.35
N PRO A 34 -9.89 -7.30 3.32
CA PRO A 34 -10.85 -6.35 3.90
C PRO A 34 -10.15 -5.11 4.44
N GLY A 35 -10.63 -3.94 4.02
CA GLY A 35 -10.08 -2.64 4.37
C GLY A 35 -9.17 -2.03 3.29
N TYR A 36 -8.60 -2.84 2.39
CA TYR A 36 -7.75 -2.34 1.31
C TYR A 36 -8.51 -1.41 0.36
N GLY A 37 -9.69 -1.80 -0.11
CA GLY A 37 -10.49 -1.00 -1.04
C GLY A 37 -10.84 0.39 -0.48
N SER A 38 -11.23 0.45 0.79
CA SER A 38 -11.49 1.72 1.49
C SER A 38 -10.22 2.56 1.66
N ALA A 39 -9.11 1.93 2.05
CA ALA A 39 -7.83 2.63 2.21
C ALA A 39 -7.28 3.14 0.88
N ALA A 40 -7.36 2.37 -0.19
CA ALA A 40 -6.97 2.77 -1.54
C ALA A 40 -7.79 3.97 -2.04
N LYS A 41 -9.10 3.96 -1.81
CA LYS A 41 -10.00 5.08 -2.10
C LYS A 41 -9.61 6.33 -1.30
N TYR A 42 -9.27 6.18 -0.01
CA TYR A 42 -8.77 7.28 0.82
C TYR A 42 -7.47 7.85 0.26
N VAL A 43 -6.49 7.00 -0.06
CA VAL A 43 -5.20 7.42 -0.62
C VAL A 43 -5.41 8.19 -1.93
N ALA A 44 -6.17 7.62 -2.87
CA ALA A 44 -6.45 8.26 -4.15
C ALA A 44 -7.13 9.63 -4.00
N SER A 45 -8.13 9.72 -3.12
CA SER A 45 -8.88 10.97 -2.86
C SER A 45 -7.99 12.03 -2.21
N THR A 46 -7.25 11.67 -1.16
CA THR A 46 -6.39 12.59 -0.42
C THR A 46 -5.21 13.07 -1.27
N VAL A 47 -4.57 12.18 -2.03
CA VAL A 47 -3.49 12.57 -2.95
C VAL A 47 -4.00 13.52 -4.03
N ARG A 48 -5.22 13.33 -4.52
CA ARG A 48 -5.85 14.25 -5.47
C ARG A 48 -6.10 15.63 -4.86
N GLU A 49 -6.57 15.70 -3.63
CA GLU A 49 -6.76 16.97 -2.91
C GLU A 49 -5.43 17.69 -2.69
N ILE A 50 -4.38 16.96 -2.28
CA ILE A 50 -3.02 17.48 -2.15
C ILE A 50 -2.48 17.99 -3.50
N ALA A 51 -2.75 17.27 -4.59
CA ALA A 51 -2.33 17.68 -5.93
C ALA A 51 -3.02 18.96 -6.39
N ILE A 52 -4.30 19.15 -6.05
CA ILE A 52 -5.05 20.38 -6.33
C ILE A 52 -4.47 21.54 -5.51
N ASP A 53 -4.23 21.35 -4.19
CA ASP A 53 -3.58 22.37 -3.35
C ASP A 53 -2.20 22.76 -3.91
N ALA A 54 -1.38 21.78 -4.30
CA ALA A 54 -0.08 22.03 -4.86
C ALA A 54 -0.14 22.86 -6.16
N SER A 55 -1.18 22.68 -6.98
CA SER A 55 -1.34 23.35 -8.28
C SER A 55 -1.63 24.85 -8.17
N VAL A 56 -2.04 25.33 -7.00
CA VAL A 56 -2.33 26.76 -6.76
C VAL A 56 -1.05 27.62 -6.76
N TYR A 57 0.09 27.00 -6.48
CA TYR A 57 1.39 27.69 -6.36
C TYR A 57 2.26 27.43 -7.60
N ASP A 58 1.94 28.08 -8.72
CA ASP A 58 2.59 27.84 -10.01
C ASP A 58 3.79 28.77 -10.31
N ASN A 59 4.03 29.77 -9.47
CA ASN A 59 5.04 30.80 -9.70
C ASN A 59 6.48 30.41 -9.27
N LYS A 60 6.65 29.31 -8.57
CA LYS A 60 7.98 28.81 -8.13
C LYS A 60 7.95 27.28 -8.05
N PRO A 61 9.10 26.64 -8.41
CA PRO A 61 9.21 25.17 -8.27
C PRO A 61 8.94 24.72 -6.84
N SER A 62 8.11 23.68 -6.72
CA SER A 62 7.80 23.08 -5.43
C SER A 62 7.59 21.56 -5.55
N VAL A 63 7.90 20.83 -4.48
CA VAL A 63 7.70 19.39 -4.37
C VAL A 63 6.86 19.09 -3.12
N THR A 64 5.85 18.28 -3.26
CA THR A 64 5.12 17.69 -2.12
C THR A 64 5.32 16.18 -2.14
N ILE A 65 5.89 15.63 -1.08
CA ILE A 65 6.15 14.21 -0.92
C ILE A 65 5.06 13.65 -0.01
N VAL A 66 4.33 12.63 -0.46
CA VAL A 66 3.28 11.97 0.32
C VAL A 66 3.76 10.58 0.71
N GLU A 67 3.95 10.35 2.00
CA GLU A 67 4.34 9.06 2.56
C GLU A 67 3.09 8.24 2.89
N ILE A 68 3.05 7.02 2.37
CA ILE A 68 1.91 6.10 2.41
C ILE A 68 2.35 4.81 3.08
N MET A 69 1.48 4.18 3.87
CA MET A 69 1.72 2.88 4.49
C MET A 69 1.98 1.78 3.45
N GLY A 70 2.76 0.79 3.84
CA GLY A 70 3.13 -0.37 3.04
C GLY A 70 4.62 -0.69 3.22
N ARG A 71 4.95 -1.49 4.27
CA ARG A 71 6.35 -1.79 4.60
C ARG A 71 7.03 -2.64 3.54
N HIS A 72 6.35 -3.72 3.13
CA HIS A 72 6.91 -4.75 2.26
C HIS A 72 6.18 -4.86 0.93
N ALA A 73 4.95 -4.29 0.85
CA ALA A 73 4.13 -4.30 -0.35
C ALA A 73 3.55 -2.91 -0.60
N GLY A 74 3.66 -2.45 -1.84
CA GLY A 74 3.33 -1.09 -2.25
C GLY A 74 1.91 -0.88 -2.75
N TRP A 75 0.96 -1.77 -2.46
CA TRP A 75 -0.40 -1.71 -2.98
C TRP A 75 -1.13 -0.39 -2.71
N LEU A 76 -1.03 0.13 -1.48
CA LEU A 76 -1.65 1.41 -1.12
C LEU A 76 -0.96 2.58 -1.83
N THR A 77 0.38 2.55 -1.91
CA THR A 77 1.13 3.58 -2.61
C THR A 77 0.84 3.55 -4.10
N ALA A 78 0.73 2.37 -4.71
CA ALA A 78 0.32 2.20 -6.10
C ALA A 78 -1.07 2.79 -6.35
N ALA A 79 -2.02 2.65 -5.41
CA ALA A 79 -3.36 3.22 -5.52
C ALA A 79 -3.37 4.75 -5.64
N SER A 80 -2.29 5.44 -5.27
CA SER A 80 -2.15 6.89 -5.50
C SER A 80 -2.22 7.28 -6.97
N VAL A 81 -1.92 6.36 -7.90
CA VAL A 81 -2.06 6.59 -9.35
C VAL A 81 -3.50 6.93 -9.76
N LEU A 82 -4.49 6.42 -9.01
CA LEU A 82 -5.91 6.67 -9.23
C LEU A 82 -6.33 8.13 -8.92
N ALA A 83 -5.46 8.91 -8.27
CA ALA A 83 -5.66 10.35 -8.10
C ALA A 83 -5.63 11.10 -9.44
N ARG A 84 -4.93 10.57 -10.44
CA ARG A 84 -4.80 11.15 -11.79
C ARG A 84 -6.14 11.11 -12.52
N LYS A 85 -6.49 12.22 -13.14
CA LYS A 85 -7.61 12.30 -14.07
C LYS A 85 -7.14 12.06 -15.51
N PHE A 86 -5.97 12.61 -15.84
CA PHE A 86 -5.34 12.48 -17.14
C PHE A 86 -3.90 12.00 -17.00
N LYS A 87 -3.36 11.44 -18.09
CA LYS A 87 -1.96 11.03 -18.15
C LYS A 87 -1.05 12.25 -17.96
N GLY A 88 -0.14 12.17 -17.00
CA GLY A 88 0.78 13.26 -16.65
C GLY A 88 0.29 14.16 -15.51
N ASP A 89 -0.92 13.97 -15.00
CA ASP A 89 -1.37 14.60 -13.75
C ASP A 89 -0.54 14.14 -12.56
N ASN A 90 -0.55 14.94 -11.50
CA ASN A 90 0.01 14.52 -10.21
C ASN A 90 -0.80 13.37 -9.57
N PRO A 91 -0.13 12.45 -8.86
CA PRO A 91 1.31 12.37 -8.60
C PRO A 91 2.09 11.96 -9.86
N VAL A 92 3.22 12.58 -10.13
CA VAL A 92 4.03 12.29 -11.33
C VAL A 92 5.16 11.30 -11.10
N LEU A 93 5.42 10.97 -9.83
CA LEU A 93 6.38 9.96 -9.38
C LEU A 93 5.73 9.14 -8.27
N ILE A 94 5.86 7.82 -8.37
CA ILE A 94 5.34 6.85 -7.39
C ILE A 94 6.42 5.81 -7.15
N TYR A 95 6.90 5.68 -5.90
CA TYR A 95 7.96 4.74 -5.54
C TYR A 95 7.44 3.70 -4.57
N LEU A 96 7.61 2.43 -4.94
CA LEU A 96 7.16 1.26 -4.20
C LEU A 96 8.33 0.53 -3.52
N PRO A 97 8.09 -0.27 -2.47
CA PRO A 97 9.13 -1.02 -1.78
C PRO A 97 9.66 -2.20 -2.62
N GLU A 98 8.92 -2.63 -3.66
CA GLU A 98 9.27 -3.73 -4.55
C GLU A 98 10.49 -3.44 -5.42
N VAL A 99 10.84 -2.16 -5.62
CA VAL A 99 11.96 -1.75 -6.46
C VAL A 99 12.99 -1.00 -5.65
N ALA A 100 14.27 -1.34 -5.85
CA ALA A 100 15.38 -0.64 -5.18
C ALA A 100 15.33 0.87 -5.45
N PHE A 101 15.37 1.65 -4.38
CA PHE A 101 15.31 3.10 -4.41
C PHE A 101 16.71 3.71 -4.27
N SER A 102 17.03 4.66 -5.14
CA SER A 102 18.26 5.45 -5.07
C SER A 102 17.94 6.92 -4.82
N PRO A 103 18.44 7.51 -3.72
CA PRO A 103 18.28 8.95 -3.45
C PRO A 103 18.83 9.85 -4.55
N ASP A 104 19.96 9.50 -5.16
CA ASP A 104 20.54 10.28 -6.24
C ASP A 104 19.70 10.22 -7.53
N ALA A 105 19.26 9.02 -7.91
CA ALA A 105 18.35 8.84 -9.05
C ALA A 105 17.01 9.57 -8.84
N PHE A 106 16.51 9.57 -7.62
CA PHE A 106 15.32 10.34 -7.24
C PHE A 106 15.50 11.84 -7.49
N ILE A 107 16.62 12.43 -7.05
CA ILE A 107 16.90 13.85 -7.28
C ILE A 107 16.98 14.18 -8.77
N GLU A 108 17.60 13.32 -9.58
CA GLU A 108 17.65 13.54 -11.03
C GLU A 108 16.27 13.45 -11.68
N LYS A 109 15.42 12.52 -11.23
CA LYS A 109 14.02 12.43 -11.68
C LYS A 109 13.20 13.66 -11.28
N VAL A 110 13.37 14.17 -10.07
CA VAL A 110 12.72 15.41 -9.62
C VAL A 110 13.13 16.58 -10.52
N LYS A 111 14.43 16.73 -10.82
CA LYS A 111 14.93 17.76 -11.76
C LYS A 111 14.30 17.63 -13.13
N GLU A 112 14.28 16.39 -13.69
CA GLU A 112 13.66 16.13 -15.00
C GLU A 112 12.20 16.57 -15.02
N LYS A 113 11.41 16.16 -14.02
CA LYS A 113 9.98 16.49 -13.96
C LYS A 113 9.74 18.00 -13.79
N LEU A 114 10.56 18.68 -13.00
CA LEU A 114 10.47 20.14 -12.81
C LEU A 114 10.76 20.95 -14.08
N THR A 115 11.34 20.36 -15.13
CA THR A 115 11.42 21.02 -16.44
C THR A 115 10.06 21.08 -17.16
N LYS A 116 9.09 20.26 -16.76
CA LYS A 116 7.78 20.13 -17.40
C LYS A 116 6.64 20.72 -16.58
N THR A 117 6.80 20.83 -15.27
CA THR A 117 5.81 21.41 -14.36
C THR A 117 6.50 22.08 -13.17
N SER A 118 5.89 23.13 -12.65
CA SER A 118 6.37 23.83 -11.44
C SER A 118 5.99 23.13 -10.14
N ASN A 119 5.02 22.21 -10.17
CA ASN A 119 4.48 21.57 -8.97
C ASN A 119 4.54 20.07 -9.10
N LEU A 120 5.35 19.41 -8.29
CA LEU A 120 5.43 17.96 -8.23
C LEU A 120 4.75 17.42 -6.97
N VAL A 121 3.89 16.42 -7.15
CA VAL A 121 3.50 15.52 -6.07
C VAL A 121 4.17 14.17 -6.31
N VAL A 122 4.86 13.69 -5.31
CA VAL A 122 5.56 12.41 -5.30
C VAL A 122 4.94 11.55 -4.22
N CYS A 123 4.50 10.35 -4.55
CA CYS A 123 4.03 9.37 -3.57
C CYS A 123 5.13 8.34 -3.33
N ILE A 124 5.38 8.04 -2.06
CA ILE A 124 6.36 7.03 -1.66
C ILE A 124 5.73 6.07 -0.65
N SER A 125 6.13 4.81 -0.70
CA SER A 125 5.86 3.89 0.40
C SER A 125 6.80 4.19 1.58
N GLU A 126 6.31 4.02 2.81
CA GLU A 126 7.17 4.06 4.01
C GLU A 126 8.32 3.04 3.95
N GLY A 127 8.11 1.94 3.20
CA GLY A 127 9.03 0.82 3.05
C GLY A 127 10.00 0.91 1.88
N ILE A 128 10.15 2.05 1.20
CA ILE A 128 11.16 2.19 0.15
C ILE A 128 12.56 1.91 0.72
N ASN A 129 13.37 1.14 -0.02
CA ASN A 129 14.66 0.63 0.45
C ASN A 129 15.68 0.56 -0.69
N ASP A 130 16.94 0.36 -0.34
CA ASP A 130 18.07 0.31 -1.27
C ASP A 130 18.21 -1.01 -2.05
N GLY A 131 17.28 -1.94 -1.88
CA GLY A 131 17.35 -3.29 -2.45
C GLY A 131 18.25 -4.26 -1.69
N ASN A 132 19.00 -3.78 -0.68
CA ASN A 132 19.88 -4.59 0.18
C ASN A 132 19.31 -4.71 1.61
N GLY A 133 18.09 -4.24 1.83
CA GLY A 133 17.39 -4.32 3.11
C GLY A 133 17.55 -3.10 4.02
N THR A 134 18.17 -1.99 3.54
CA THR A 134 18.24 -0.73 4.28
C THR A 134 17.08 0.16 3.87
N PHE A 135 16.18 0.47 4.78
CA PHE A 135 15.07 1.38 4.51
C PHE A 135 15.57 2.84 4.44
N VAL A 136 14.94 3.62 3.56
CA VAL A 136 15.31 5.04 3.40
C VAL A 136 15.12 5.84 4.69
N CYS A 137 14.12 5.51 5.51
CA CYS A 137 13.93 6.13 6.82
C CYS A 137 15.12 5.89 7.78
N GLU A 138 15.89 4.81 7.61
CA GLU A 138 17.07 4.52 8.44
C GLU A 138 18.25 5.44 8.13
N LEU A 139 18.23 6.10 6.98
CA LEU A 139 19.20 7.13 6.61
C LEU A 139 18.95 8.45 7.35
N ALA A 140 17.74 8.63 7.93
CA ALA A 140 17.47 9.68 8.90
C ALA A 140 17.95 9.21 10.28
N SER A 141 18.76 9.99 10.99
CA SER A 141 19.22 9.70 12.35
C SER A 141 18.01 9.57 13.30
N ASP A 142 17.93 8.48 14.06
CA ASP A 142 16.94 8.14 15.11
C ASP A 142 15.73 7.30 14.67
N VAL A 143 15.97 6.08 14.19
CA VAL A 143 14.90 5.09 13.98
C VAL A 143 14.69 4.26 15.25
N GLY A 144 13.53 4.42 15.91
CA GLY A 144 13.09 3.58 17.02
C GLY A 144 12.62 2.19 16.57
N THR A 145 12.53 1.24 17.51
CA THR A 145 11.88 -0.06 17.31
C THR A 145 10.55 -0.13 18.04
N ASP A 146 9.58 -0.86 17.48
CA ASP A 146 8.32 -1.14 18.17
C ASP A 146 8.50 -2.21 19.28
N THR A 147 7.42 -2.48 20.02
CA THR A 147 7.40 -3.47 21.12
C THR A 147 7.66 -4.91 20.65
N PHE A 148 7.64 -5.19 19.35
CA PHE A 148 7.91 -6.49 18.76
C PHE A 148 9.30 -6.58 18.12
N GLY A 149 10.11 -5.52 18.23
CA GLY A 149 11.46 -5.47 17.68
C GLY A 149 11.53 -5.08 16.20
N HIS A 150 10.42 -4.65 15.59
CA HIS A 150 10.45 -4.13 14.23
C HIS A 150 10.87 -2.66 14.26
N LYS A 151 11.68 -2.26 13.26
CA LYS A 151 12.03 -0.85 13.06
C LYS A 151 10.79 -0.02 12.78
N MET A 152 10.66 1.13 13.42
CA MET A 152 9.58 2.07 13.14
C MET A 152 9.89 2.77 11.80
N LEU A 153 9.18 2.36 10.74
CA LEU A 153 9.37 2.92 9.40
C LEU A 153 8.50 4.18 9.22
N THR A 154 8.95 5.28 9.81
CA THR A 154 8.37 6.59 9.57
C THR A 154 9.49 7.58 9.28
N GLY A 155 9.21 8.59 8.45
CA GLY A 155 10.17 9.65 8.15
C GLY A 155 10.95 9.49 6.85
N SER A 156 10.63 8.50 5.99
CA SER A 156 11.16 8.44 4.63
C SER A 156 10.85 9.72 3.85
N GLY A 157 9.61 10.21 3.97
CA GLY A 157 9.21 11.48 3.38
C GLY A 157 9.98 12.68 3.93
N LYS A 158 10.26 12.69 5.23
CA LYS A 158 11.03 13.77 5.87
C LYS A 158 12.51 13.73 5.46
N TYR A 159 13.08 12.55 5.34
CA TYR A 159 14.44 12.40 4.80
C TYR A 159 14.54 12.97 3.38
N LEU A 160 13.60 12.59 2.49
CA LEU A 160 13.59 13.06 1.11
C LEU A 160 13.28 14.57 1.01
N GLU A 161 12.43 15.10 1.91
CA GLU A 161 12.19 16.55 2.01
C GLU A 161 13.52 17.30 2.26
N ASN A 162 14.29 16.85 3.25
CA ASN A 162 15.57 17.45 3.58
C ASN A 162 16.57 17.32 2.42
N LEU A 163 16.60 16.14 1.77
CA LEU A 163 17.46 15.88 0.62
C LEU A 163 17.14 16.82 -0.57
N VAL A 164 15.86 16.98 -0.93
CA VAL A 164 15.43 17.89 -2.00
C VAL A 164 15.79 19.33 -1.65
N LYS A 165 15.56 19.74 -0.40
CA LYS A 165 15.91 21.09 0.06
C LYS A 165 17.39 21.36 -0.03
N GLU A 166 18.22 20.40 0.39
CA GLU A 166 19.69 20.50 0.34
C GLU A 166 20.21 20.55 -1.10
N LYS A 167 19.76 19.62 -1.96
CA LYS A 167 20.29 19.44 -3.32
C LYS A 167 19.74 20.44 -4.34
N LEU A 168 18.51 20.91 -4.16
CA LEU A 168 17.84 21.75 -5.16
C LEU A 168 17.51 23.16 -4.67
N GLY A 169 17.50 23.42 -3.37
CA GLY A 169 17.22 24.74 -2.80
C GLY A 169 15.78 25.24 -3.06
N ILE A 170 14.85 24.35 -3.39
CA ILE A 170 13.46 24.68 -3.73
C ILE A 170 12.52 24.44 -2.55
N LYS A 171 11.28 24.95 -2.66
CA LYS A 171 10.22 24.68 -1.68
C LYS A 171 9.85 23.21 -1.73
N VAL A 172 9.89 22.54 -0.59
CA VAL A 172 9.49 21.14 -0.44
C VAL A 172 8.74 20.96 0.87
N ARG A 173 7.80 20.04 0.90
CA ARG A 173 7.10 19.56 2.10
C ARG A 173 6.88 18.07 2.02
N SER A 174 6.84 17.39 3.16
CA SER A 174 6.37 16.01 3.29
C SER A 174 5.07 15.96 4.08
N VAL A 175 4.21 15.02 3.69
CA VAL A 175 2.93 14.72 4.32
C VAL A 175 2.89 13.22 4.57
N GLU A 176 2.82 12.81 5.82
CA GLU A 176 2.59 11.41 6.18
C GLU A 176 1.08 11.18 6.32
N LEU A 177 0.51 10.24 5.57
CA LEU A 177 -0.92 9.90 5.71
C LEU A 177 -1.19 9.14 7.01
N ASN A 178 -0.20 8.41 7.51
CA ASN A 178 -0.17 7.73 8.81
C ASN A 178 -1.48 6.97 9.11
N VAL A 179 -1.98 7.02 10.35
CA VAL A 179 -3.16 6.27 10.79
C VAL A 179 -4.46 6.62 10.06
N CYS A 180 -4.54 7.80 9.44
CA CYS A 180 -5.74 8.23 8.72
C CYS A 180 -6.14 7.27 7.59
N GLN A 181 -5.17 6.59 6.97
CA GLN A 181 -5.39 5.62 5.90
C GLN A 181 -6.27 4.44 6.33
N ARG A 182 -6.23 4.05 7.60
CA ARG A 182 -6.95 2.88 8.13
C ARG A 182 -8.15 3.25 9.01
N CYS A 183 -8.47 4.53 9.17
CA CYS A 183 -9.56 4.96 10.06
C CYS A 183 -10.49 6.01 9.44
N SER A 184 -10.27 6.44 8.19
CA SER A 184 -11.12 7.42 7.53
C SER A 184 -12.51 6.85 7.24
N SER A 185 -13.53 7.38 7.89
CA SER A 185 -14.92 6.97 7.65
C SER A 185 -15.54 7.64 6.41
N SER A 186 -14.99 8.77 5.96
CA SER A 186 -15.51 9.52 4.81
C SER A 186 -15.23 8.84 3.46
N CYS A 187 -14.22 7.96 3.41
CA CYS A 187 -13.82 7.25 2.19
C CYS A 187 -14.15 5.76 2.22
N LEU A 188 -15.06 5.32 3.10
CA LEU A 188 -15.47 3.91 3.12
C LEU A 188 -16.04 3.47 1.77
N SER A 189 -15.62 2.28 1.31
CA SER A 189 -16.21 1.58 0.17
C SER A 189 -17.35 0.69 0.68
N ALA A 190 -18.53 0.80 0.07
CA ALA A 190 -19.65 -0.07 0.39
C ALA A 190 -19.31 -1.53 0.05
N THR A 191 -18.69 -1.77 -1.09
CA THR A 191 -18.24 -3.11 -1.51
C THR A 191 -17.32 -3.73 -0.47
N ASP A 192 -16.27 -2.99 -0.03
CA ASP A 192 -15.33 -3.47 0.98
C ASP A 192 -16.01 -3.83 2.31
N LEU A 193 -16.98 -3.02 2.76
CA LEU A 193 -17.77 -3.31 3.97
C LEU A 193 -18.63 -4.57 3.83
N ASP A 194 -19.31 -4.72 2.70
CA ASP A 194 -20.17 -5.85 2.43
C ASP A 194 -19.35 -7.15 2.32
N GLU A 195 -18.21 -7.11 1.66
CA GLU A 195 -17.27 -8.22 1.53
C GLU A 195 -16.65 -8.61 2.87
N ALA A 196 -16.24 -7.62 3.68
CA ALA A 196 -15.71 -7.87 5.02
C ALA A 196 -16.77 -8.59 5.90
N ALA A 197 -18.02 -8.13 5.87
CA ALA A 197 -19.12 -8.78 6.60
C ALA A 197 -19.43 -10.19 6.05
N ALA A 198 -19.42 -10.37 4.72
CA ALA A 198 -19.68 -11.64 4.06
C ALA A 198 -18.57 -12.65 4.35
N SER A 199 -17.30 -12.24 4.36
CA SER A 199 -16.16 -13.10 4.70
C SER A 199 -16.28 -13.67 6.12
N GLY A 200 -16.73 -12.84 7.08
CA GLY A 200 -17.00 -13.29 8.45
C GLY A 200 -18.13 -14.34 8.52
N ARG A 201 -19.22 -14.12 7.79
CA ARG A 201 -20.31 -15.12 7.68
C ARG A 201 -19.83 -16.42 7.03
N PHE A 202 -19.03 -16.32 5.97
CA PHE A 202 -18.47 -17.48 5.30
C PHE A 202 -17.52 -18.27 6.21
N ALA A 203 -16.73 -17.60 7.06
CA ALA A 203 -15.86 -18.25 8.04
C ALA A 203 -16.64 -19.12 9.04
N VAL A 204 -17.78 -18.62 9.52
CA VAL A 204 -18.68 -19.41 10.39
C VAL A 204 -19.21 -20.63 9.66
N SER A 205 -19.66 -20.48 8.40
CA SER A 205 -20.14 -21.59 7.59
C SER A 205 -19.06 -22.66 7.34
N ALA A 206 -17.83 -22.23 7.04
CA ALA A 206 -16.68 -23.14 6.88
C ALA A 206 -16.41 -23.95 8.16
N ALA A 207 -16.42 -23.28 9.33
CA ALA A 207 -16.25 -23.96 10.62
C ALA A 207 -17.38 -24.96 10.89
N LEU A 208 -18.62 -24.62 10.62
CA LEU A 208 -19.77 -25.53 10.78
C LEU A 208 -19.70 -26.75 9.83
N ASN A 209 -19.13 -26.56 8.64
CA ASN A 209 -18.84 -27.63 7.69
C ASN A 209 -17.63 -28.50 8.07
N GLY A 210 -17.00 -28.26 9.23
CA GLY A 210 -15.91 -29.07 9.75
C GLY A 210 -14.50 -28.62 9.35
N GLU A 211 -14.37 -27.50 8.62
CA GLU A 211 -13.06 -26.95 8.27
C GLU A 211 -12.35 -26.39 9.50
N THR A 212 -11.02 -26.52 9.52
CA THR A 212 -10.14 -25.92 10.55
C THR A 212 -8.74 -25.71 9.97
N GLY A 213 -7.97 -24.76 10.52
CA GLY A 213 -6.64 -24.44 10.03
C GLY A 213 -6.63 -23.77 8.66
N LYS A 214 -7.76 -23.17 8.29
CA LYS A 214 -7.96 -22.46 7.02
C LYS A 214 -8.09 -20.96 7.25
N MET A 215 -7.80 -20.17 6.20
CA MET A 215 -8.13 -18.75 6.12
C MET A 215 -9.10 -18.54 4.96
N ILE A 216 -10.09 -17.69 5.17
CA ILE A 216 -10.99 -17.25 4.10
C ILE A 216 -10.17 -16.45 3.07
N ASN A 217 -10.39 -16.73 1.80
CA ASN A 217 -9.80 -15.96 0.72
C ASN A 217 -10.85 -15.43 -0.24
N PHE A 218 -10.53 -14.32 -0.85
CA PHE A 218 -11.34 -13.61 -1.83
C PHE A 218 -10.88 -14.04 -3.22
N ILE A 219 -11.82 -14.46 -4.06
CA ILE A 219 -11.55 -15.00 -5.39
C ILE A 219 -12.33 -14.15 -6.39
N ARG A 220 -11.65 -13.22 -7.05
CA ARG A 220 -12.25 -12.43 -8.12
C ARG A 220 -12.51 -13.32 -9.33
N LYS A 221 -13.76 -13.35 -9.78
CA LYS A 221 -14.22 -14.15 -10.93
C LYS A 221 -14.37 -13.31 -12.20
N SER A 222 -14.71 -12.03 -12.04
CA SER A 222 -14.93 -11.12 -13.15
C SER A 222 -14.74 -9.68 -12.68
N ASP A 223 -14.27 -8.83 -13.58
CA ASP A 223 -14.11 -7.39 -13.38
C ASP A 223 -15.35 -6.61 -13.84
N ASP A 224 -15.99 -7.03 -14.93
CA ASP A 224 -17.19 -6.38 -15.46
C ASP A 224 -18.23 -7.42 -15.93
N PRO A 225 -19.35 -7.63 -15.19
CA PRO A 225 -19.57 -7.04 -13.86
C PRO A 225 -18.59 -7.60 -12.83
N TYR A 226 -18.28 -6.81 -11.82
CA TYR A 226 -17.45 -7.27 -10.71
C TYR A 226 -18.13 -8.40 -9.93
N ILE A 227 -17.47 -9.55 -9.86
CA ILE A 227 -17.97 -10.74 -9.16
C ILE A 227 -16.87 -11.30 -8.28
N LEU A 228 -17.16 -11.46 -6.99
CA LEU A 228 -16.30 -12.06 -5.99
C LEU A 228 -16.95 -13.31 -5.39
N GLU A 229 -16.17 -14.35 -5.20
CA GLU A 229 -16.51 -15.54 -4.43
C GLU A 229 -15.58 -15.69 -3.25
N PHE A 230 -16.03 -16.38 -2.20
CA PHE A 230 -15.20 -16.74 -1.06
C PHE A 230 -14.79 -18.20 -1.15
N GLY A 231 -13.55 -18.46 -0.78
CA GLY A 231 -12.98 -19.79 -0.63
C GLY A 231 -12.22 -19.92 0.68
N THR A 232 -11.56 -21.06 0.85
CA THR A 232 -10.66 -21.31 1.98
C THR A 232 -9.29 -21.76 1.48
N ALA A 233 -8.22 -21.27 2.10
CA ALA A 233 -6.86 -21.66 1.83
C ALA A 233 -6.18 -22.14 3.11
N ASP A 234 -5.20 -23.05 2.99
CA ASP A 234 -4.45 -23.53 4.16
C ASP A 234 -3.61 -22.40 4.74
N VAL A 235 -3.74 -22.17 6.06
CA VAL A 235 -2.99 -21.10 6.72
C VAL A 235 -1.47 -21.30 6.66
N ASN A 236 -0.98 -22.53 6.44
CA ASN A 236 0.45 -22.80 6.28
C ASN A 236 0.98 -22.34 4.92
N GLU A 237 0.11 -22.23 3.92
CA GLU A 237 0.47 -21.72 2.59
C GLU A 237 0.49 -20.19 2.55
N ILE A 238 -0.11 -19.53 3.53
CA ILE A 238 -0.21 -18.07 3.61
C ILE A 238 0.81 -17.50 4.59
N CYS A 239 1.00 -18.14 5.74
CA CYS A 239 1.88 -17.64 6.80
C CYS A 239 3.30 -17.36 6.32
N ASN A 240 3.82 -16.18 6.67
CA ASN A 240 5.17 -15.71 6.33
C ASN A 240 5.43 -15.60 4.82
N LYS A 241 4.39 -15.39 4.04
CA LYS A 241 4.50 -15.05 2.62
C LYS A 241 3.81 -13.71 2.38
N GLU A 242 4.39 -12.93 1.50
CA GLU A 242 3.91 -11.60 1.15
C GLU A 242 3.52 -11.55 -0.33
N LYS A 243 2.44 -10.84 -0.62
CA LYS A 243 1.97 -10.56 -1.97
C LYS A 243 2.43 -9.16 -2.36
N ALA A 244 3.52 -9.08 -3.09
CA ALA A 244 4.02 -7.85 -3.67
C ALA A 244 3.15 -7.36 -4.85
N VAL A 245 3.27 -6.09 -5.18
CA VAL A 245 2.78 -5.57 -6.47
C VAL A 245 3.60 -6.21 -7.59
N PRO A 246 2.99 -6.78 -8.64
CA PRO A 246 3.73 -7.40 -9.74
C PRO A 246 4.73 -6.43 -10.38
N GLU A 247 5.97 -6.86 -10.54
CA GLU A 247 7.03 -6.00 -11.10
C GLU A 247 6.69 -5.47 -12.50
N GLU A 248 5.98 -6.26 -13.30
CA GLU A 248 5.52 -5.87 -14.64
C GLU A 248 4.48 -4.74 -14.62
N TRP A 249 3.88 -4.45 -13.48
CA TRP A 249 2.96 -3.32 -13.29
C TRP A 249 3.69 -2.04 -12.88
N ILE A 250 4.98 -2.13 -12.60
CA ILE A 250 5.85 -0.99 -12.25
C ILE A 250 6.64 -0.59 -13.50
N THR A 251 6.81 0.71 -13.72
CA THR A 251 7.63 1.16 -14.86
C THR A 251 9.08 0.67 -14.74
N LYS A 252 9.75 0.46 -15.86
CA LYS A 252 11.12 -0.09 -15.90
C LYS A 252 12.16 0.69 -15.09
N ASP A 253 11.91 1.98 -14.89
CA ASP A 253 12.78 2.85 -14.07
C ASP A 253 12.32 2.94 -12.61
N GLY A 254 11.31 2.14 -12.22
CA GLY A 254 10.82 2.04 -10.84
C GLY A 254 10.17 3.31 -10.28
N SER A 255 9.82 4.28 -11.12
CA SER A 255 9.38 5.59 -10.67
C SER A 255 7.89 5.88 -10.89
N ASP A 256 7.13 4.91 -11.41
CA ASP A 256 5.69 5.06 -11.70
C ASP A 256 4.99 3.69 -11.84
N ILE A 257 3.67 3.72 -11.97
CA ILE A 257 2.78 2.56 -12.07
C ILE A 257 2.17 2.50 -13.47
N GLY A 258 2.11 1.27 -14.03
CA GLY A 258 1.54 0.97 -15.34
C GLY A 258 0.01 0.94 -15.36
N ASP A 259 -0.53 0.89 -16.57
CA ASP A 259 -1.98 0.87 -16.81
C ASP A 259 -2.64 -0.44 -16.32
N GLU A 260 -1.87 -1.52 -16.16
CA GLU A 260 -2.30 -2.82 -15.65
C GLU A 260 -2.82 -2.71 -14.21
N PHE A 261 -2.10 -1.99 -13.35
CA PHE A 261 -2.56 -1.75 -11.98
C PHE A 261 -3.85 -0.91 -11.98
N ILE A 262 -3.95 0.10 -12.84
CA ILE A 262 -5.13 0.95 -12.94
C ILE A 262 -6.36 0.13 -13.36
N ALA A 263 -6.18 -0.81 -14.29
CA ALA A 263 -7.24 -1.73 -14.70
C ALA A 263 -7.67 -2.66 -13.57
N HIS A 264 -6.70 -3.21 -12.80
CA HIS A 264 -6.98 -4.08 -11.67
C HIS A 264 -7.71 -3.35 -10.51
N ALA A 265 -7.37 -2.08 -10.27
CA ALA A 265 -7.85 -1.32 -9.10
C ALA A 265 -9.18 -0.56 -9.34
N ARG A 266 -9.71 -0.54 -10.56
CA ARG A 266 -11.01 0.05 -10.93
C ARG A 266 -12.11 -0.98 -10.91
#